data_0ecd9b84bc0564c2d1084d12e93fa7e9
#
_entry.id   0ecd9b84bc0564c2d1084d12e93fa7e9
#
_cell.length_a   1.000
_cell.length_b   1.000
_cell.length_c   1.000
_cell.angle_alpha   90.00
_cell.angle_beta   90.00
_cell.angle_gamma   90.00
#
_symmetry.space_group_name_H-M   'P 1'
#
loop_
_entity.id
_entity.type
_entity.pdbx_description
1 polymer ?
#
loop_
_entity_poly.entity_id
_entity_poly.type
_entity_poly.pdbx_seq_one_letter_code
_entity_poly.pdbx_strand_id
1 'polypeptide(L)'
;MAVLVDGAQYFAALENALLGAARSVLIVGWDFDARIRLRAGEDAKPLGQLLRELVEVRPQLEVRVLVWSLAVLHAPGAPWPLVLGAPWQDHPRIQVRLDRRHPLYGAHHQKIVAVDDAIAFAGGMDLTVGRWDTPEHRTDDPRRVDPDGTPYGAVHDVHMALDGEAARVLSQIARHRWRAATGETVPSVATDADLWPAWLEPDFRDGEVAVARTGPAWGGEPRRREGIAMAEDAIRAARQAIYIEAQYLTARRIGAALAHRLAEPDGPEVVVISTYSSRGFLEEFAMGSNRDRLIRRLRGYDRFGRLRVFYPVVCASDGGGRLLVHAKVLIIDDTFVRIGSSNLNNRSVGLDTECDLGIEAGGDPELRHGIAALRDRLLGEHLGVDPFAVAQAREAVGGSLIAAIERLNHGERCLRPFASMSDNGPTKPIFGTFLLDPETVLDPLWFLRKRRAPAPGAVGRHSWA
;
A
#
# COMPACT_ATOMS: atom_id res chain seq x y z
N MET A 1 -3.44 0.82 -17.71
CA MET A 1 -3.26 0.63 -16.24
C MET A 1 -4.34 -0.28 -15.70
N ALA A 2 -3.99 -1.23 -14.82
CA ALA A 2 -4.97 -2.08 -14.14
C ALA A 2 -4.71 -2.13 -12.63
N VAL A 3 -5.78 -2.20 -11.85
CA VAL A 3 -5.75 -2.39 -10.41
C VAL A 3 -5.89 -3.88 -10.11
N LEU A 4 -4.87 -4.44 -9.52
CA LEU A 4 -4.76 -5.84 -9.16
C LEU A 4 -5.21 -6.00 -7.71
N VAL A 5 -6.37 -6.60 -7.54
CA VAL A 5 -6.95 -6.86 -6.22
C VAL A 5 -6.51 -8.25 -5.79
N ASP A 6 -5.91 -8.31 -4.62
CA ASP A 6 -5.34 -9.49 -3.99
C ASP A 6 -4.13 -10.14 -4.69
N GLY A 7 -3.44 -10.96 -3.91
CA GLY A 7 -2.19 -11.58 -4.32
C GLY A 7 -2.33 -12.50 -5.52
N ALA A 8 -3.44 -13.21 -5.67
CA ALA A 8 -3.64 -14.13 -6.79
C ALA A 8 -3.61 -13.40 -8.14
N GLN A 9 -4.27 -12.25 -8.25
CA GLN A 9 -4.28 -11.46 -9.48
C GLN A 9 -2.93 -10.79 -9.74
N TYR A 10 -2.33 -10.18 -8.71
CA TYR A 10 -1.01 -9.56 -8.83
C TYR A 10 0.06 -10.56 -9.25
N PHE A 11 0.14 -11.69 -8.56
CA PHE A 11 1.17 -12.68 -8.83
C PHE A 11 1.01 -13.32 -10.21
N ALA A 12 -0.22 -13.55 -10.66
CA ALA A 12 -0.47 -14.05 -12.03
C ALA A 12 -0.03 -13.05 -13.10
N ALA A 13 -0.33 -11.75 -12.91
CA ALA A 13 0.08 -10.70 -13.83
C ALA A 13 1.62 -10.55 -13.86
N LEU A 14 2.24 -10.58 -12.68
CA LEU A 14 3.69 -10.53 -12.57
C LEU A 14 4.37 -11.74 -13.23
N GLU A 15 3.87 -12.96 -13.00
CA GLU A 15 4.44 -14.15 -13.64
C GLU A 15 4.38 -14.04 -15.17
N ASN A 16 3.26 -13.58 -15.71
CA ASN A 16 3.13 -13.36 -17.16
C ASN A 16 4.19 -12.37 -17.65
N ALA A 17 4.37 -11.24 -16.99
CA ALA A 17 5.39 -10.25 -17.35
C ALA A 17 6.81 -10.82 -17.23
N LEU A 18 7.14 -11.57 -16.17
CA LEU A 18 8.45 -12.22 -16.01
C LEU A 18 8.72 -13.23 -17.11
N LEU A 19 7.72 -14.01 -17.52
CA LEU A 19 7.83 -14.94 -18.64
C LEU A 19 8.11 -14.23 -19.98
N GLY A 20 7.76 -12.96 -20.12
CA GLY A 20 8.08 -12.11 -21.29
C GLY A 20 9.41 -11.36 -21.18
N ALA A 21 10.02 -11.25 -19.99
CA ALA A 21 11.20 -10.44 -19.73
C ALA A 21 12.41 -10.84 -20.60
N ALA A 22 13.07 -9.89 -21.23
CA ALA A 22 14.19 -10.15 -22.16
C ALA A 22 15.53 -9.55 -21.68
N ARG A 23 15.50 -8.44 -20.92
CA ARG A 23 16.69 -7.64 -20.61
C ARG A 23 16.86 -7.33 -19.14
N SER A 24 15.82 -6.93 -18.43
CA SER A 24 15.93 -6.40 -17.06
C SER A 24 14.71 -6.73 -16.21
N VAL A 25 14.93 -7.37 -15.08
CA VAL A 25 13.97 -7.46 -13.98
C VAL A 25 14.57 -6.76 -12.77
N LEU A 26 13.88 -5.74 -12.26
CA LEU A 26 14.31 -4.97 -11.11
C LEU A 26 13.21 -5.01 -10.04
N ILE A 27 13.51 -5.63 -8.91
CA ILE A 27 12.62 -5.81 -7.76
C ILE A 27 13.13 -4.97 -6.59
N VAL A 28 12.30 -4.09 -6.08
CA VAL A 28 12.56 -3.28 -4.88
C VAL A 28 11.45 -3.55 -3.87
N GLY A 29 11.79 -4.00 -2.68
CA GLY A 29 10.81 -4.35 -1.66
C GLY A 29 11.29 -4.10 -0.22
N TRP A 30 10.32 -4.12 0.69
CA TRP A 30 10.57 -4.14 2.13
C TRP A 30 11.01 -5.54 2.57
N ASP A 31 10.40 -6.59 1.97
CA ASP A 31 10.69 -8.00 2.19
C ASP A 31 10.68 -8.75 0.85
N PHE A 32 11.37 -9.90 0.80
CA PHE A 32 11.41 -10.78 -0.36
C PHE A 32 11.68 -12.22 0.06
N ASP A 33 10.84 -13.15 -0.38
CA ASP A 33 11.06 -14.58 -0.21
C ASP A 33 11.02 -15.30 -1.57
N ALA A 34 12.16 -15.78 -2.02
CA ALA A 34 12.29 -16.48 -3.29
C ALA A 34 11.60 -17.86 -3.33
N ARG A 35 11.14 -18.37 -2.19
CA ARG A 35 10.45 -19.66 -2.09
C ARG A 35 8.96 -19.56 -2.40
N ILE A 36 8.37 -18.36 -2.38
CA ILE A 36 6.94 -18.18 -2.73
C ILE A 36 6.67 -18.66 -4.14
N ARG A 37 5.43 -19.04 -4.38
CA ARG A 37 4.92 -19.40 -5.71
C ARG A 37 3.94 -18.34 -6.17
N LEU A 38 4.10 -17.90 -7.42
CA LEU A 38 3.23 -16.87 -8.00
C LEU A 38 1.86 -17.42 -8.42
N ARG A 39 1.76 -18.73 -8.59
CA ARG A 39 0.49 -19.46 -8.85
C ARG A 39 0.25 -20.49 -7.75
N ALA A 40 -1.02 -20.76 -7.51
CA ALA A 40 -1.41 -21.95 -6.75
C ALA A 40 -1.28 -23.20 -7.65
N GLY A 41 -0.83 -24.31 -7.06
CA GLY A 41 -0.72 -25.60 -7.74
C GLY A 41 0.64 -26.26 -7.55
N GLU A 42 0.67 -27.60 -7.69
CA GLU A 42 1.89 -28.39 -7.48
C GLU A 42 2.96 -28.11 -8.53
N ASP A 43 2.56 -27.80 -9.78
CA ASP A 43 3.46 -27.48 -10.89
C ASP A 43 4.04 -26.04 -10.82
N ALA A 44 3.55 -25.20 -9.92
CA ALA A 44 4.05 -23.85 -9.77
C ALA A 44 5.46 -23.84 -9.19
N LYS A 45 6.40 -23.18 -9.87
CA LYS A 45 7.79 -23.09 -9.42
C LYS A 45 7.94 -22.01 -8.34
N PRO A 46 8.86 -22.21 -7.38
CA PRO A 46 9.30 -21.11 -6.53
C PRO A 46 9.83 -19.94 -7.38
N LEU A 47 9.56 -18.70 -6.94
CA LEU A 47 9.95 -17.49 -7.66
C LEU A 47 11.45 -17.45 -7.96
N GLY A 48 12.30 -17.83 -7.00
CA GLY A 48 13.75 -17.88 -7.22
C GLY A 48 14.16 -18.85 -8.32
N GLN A 49 13.52 -20.04 -8.36
CA GLN A 49 13.75 -21.01 -9.43
C GLN A 49 13.29 -20.47 -10.80
N LEU A 50 12.11 -19.83 -10.85
CA LEU A 50 11.63 -19.17 -12.06
C LEU A 50 12.63 -18.14 -12.58
N LEU A 51 13.10 -17.23 -11.71
CA LEU A 51 14.08 -16.19 -12.07
C LEU A 51 15.39 -16.82 -12.56
N ARG A 52 15.85 -17.91 -11.93
CA ARG A 52 17.05 -18.64 -12.35
C ARG A 52 16.91 -19.23 -13.74
N GLU A 53 15.83 -19.95 -14.01
CA GLU A 53 15.58 -20.55 -15.34
C GLU A 53 15.47 -19.47 -16.43
N LEU A 54 14.84 -18.33 -16.12
CA LEU A 54 14.72 -17.22 -17.07
C LEU A 54 16.09 -16.66 -17.50
N VAL A 55 17.00 -16.44 -16.56
CA VAL A 55 18.34 -15.94 -16.92
C VAL A 55 19.18 -16.99 -17.64
N GLU A 56 18.97 -18.28 -17.37
CA GLU A 56 19.68 -19.36 -18.06
C GLU A 56 19.29 -19.44 -19.55
N VAL A 57 17.99 -19.31 -19.86
CA VAL A 57 17.50 -19.41 -21.25
C VAL A 57 17.59 -18.07 -22.00
N ARG A 58 17.77 -16.94 -21.32
CA ARG A 58 17.83 -15.59 -21.92
C ARG A 58 19.18 -14.93 -21.63
N PRO A 59 20.13 -14.96 -22.58
CA PRO A 59 21.50 -14.51 -22.36
C PRO A 59 21.67 -13.05 -21.96
N GLN A 60 20.69 -12.20 -22.26
CA GLN A 60 20.74 -10.75 -22.01
C GLN A 60 19.92 -10.33 -20.79
N LEU A 61 19.18 -11.25 -20.18
CA LEU A 61 18.36 -10.94 -19.01
C LEU A 61 19.23 -10.82 -17.76
N GLU A 62 19.07 -9.71 -17.07
CA GLU A 62 19.65 -9.47 -15.74
C GLU A 62 18.54 -9.27 -14.70
N VAL A 63 18.68 -9.91 -13.57
CA VAL A 63 17.75 -9.83 -12.44
C VAL A 63 18.43 -9.16 -11.26
N ARG A 64 17.79 -8.11 -10.72
CA ARG A 64 18.26 -7.37 -9.55
C ARG A 64 17.17 -7.32 -8.51
N VAL A 65 17.50 -7.74 -7.28
CA VAL A 65 16.58 -7.71 -6.14
C VAL A 65 17.21 -6.86 -5.03
N LEU A 66 16.52 -5.81 -4.64
CA LEU A 66 16.93 -4.89 -3.58
C LEU A 66 15.93 -4.95 -2.42
N VAL A 67 16.39 -5.35 -1.25
CA VAL A 67 15.56 -5.55 -0.06
C VAL A 67 16.05 -4.67 1.08
N TRP A 68 15.16 -4.14 1.89
CA TRP A 68 15.51 -3.39 3.09
C TRP A 68 16.38 -4.23 4.04
N SER A 69 17.48 -3.67 4.51
CA SER A 69 18.51 -4.45 5.24
C SER A 69 18.05 -5.03 6.57
N LEU A 70 17.11 -4.36 7.26
CA LEU A 70 16.56 -4.85 8.53
C LEU A 70 15.37 -5.80 8.35
N ALA A 71 14.95 -6.08 7.12
CA ALA A 71 13.99 -7.14 6.81
C ALA A 71 14.44 -8.48 7.40
N VAL A 72 15.74 -8.74 7.41
CA VAL A 72 16.34 -9.94 8.02
C VAL A 72 15.92 -10.16 9.48
N LEU A 73 15.61 -9.08 10.21
CA LEU A 73 15.24 -9.14 11.63
C LEU A 73 13.73 -9.00 11.85
N HIS A 74 13.01 -8.41 10.90
CA HIS A 74 11.63 -7.95 11.15
C HIS A 74 10.60 -8.52 10.17
N ALA A 75 11.04 -8.99 9.00
CA ALA A 75 10.13 -9.44 7.97
C ALA A 75 9.69 -10.89 8.17
N PRO A 76 8.44 -11.24 7.83
CA PRO A 76 7.93 -12.60 7.99
C PRO A 76 8.61 -13.62 7.09
N GLY A 77 9.14 -13.20 5.92
CA GLY A 77 9.87 -14.08 5.00
C GLY A 77 11.22 -14.55 5.50
N ALA A 78 11.73 -13.94 6.58
CA ALA A 78 13.04 -14.25 7.18
C ALA A 78 14.14 -14.41 6.10
N PRO A 79 14.58 -13.36 5.41
CA PRO A 79 15.44 -13.43 4.23
C PRO A 79 16.88 -13.88 4.52
N TRP A 80 17.10 -14.66 5.57
CA TRP A 80 18.40 -15.27 5.88
C TRP A 80 19.01 -16.00 4.67
N PRO A 81 18.24 -16.77 3.85
CA PRO A 81 18.79 -17.36 2.63
C PRO A 81 19.32 -16.34 1.64
N LEU A 82 18.77 -15.11 1.61
CA LEU A 82 19.30 -14.04 0.75
C LEU A 82 20.67 -13.55 1.19
N VAL A 83 20.95 -13.59 2.49
CA VAL A 83 22.23 -13.16 3.08
C VAL A 83 23.27 -14.28 3.00
N LEU A 84 22.87 -15.51 3.27
CA LEU A 84 23.74 -16.68 3.28
C LEU A 84 24.04 -17.22 1.87
N GLY A 85 23.29 -16.79 0.88
CA GLY A 85 23.32 -17.32 -0.48
C GLY A 85 22.41 -18.53 -0.64
N ALA A 86 21.63 -18.55 -1.71
CA ALA A 86 20.79 -19.67 -2.10
C ALA A 86 21.11 -20.08 -3.55
N PRO A 87 20.93 -21.37 -3.93
CA PRO A 87 21.33 -21.86 -5.25
C PRO A 87 20.74 -21.08 -6.43
N TRP A 88 19.53 -20.54 -6.26
CA TRP A 88 18.87 -19.77 -7.33
C TRP A 88 19.59 -18.46 -7.66
N GLN A 89 20.26 -17.83 -6.69
CA GLN A 89 20.97 -16.54 -6.88
C GLN A 89 22.44 -16.71 -7.25
N ASP A 90 22.97 -17.96 -7.26
CA ASP A 90 24.33 -18.25 -7.67
C ASP A 90 24.46 -18.22 -9.22
N HIS A 91 24.31 -17.03 -9.76
CA HIS A 91 24.42 -16.76 -11.20
C HIS A 91 24.92 -15.33 -11.44
N PRO A 92 25.88 -15.10 -12.36
CA PRO A 92 26.49 -13.77 -12.57
C PRO A 92 25.51 -12.68 -12.98
N ARG A 93 24.35 -13.02 -13.54
CA ARG A 93 23.29 -12.09 -13.95
C ARG A 93 22.12 -12.00 -12.96
N ILE A 94 22.24 -12.60 -11.77
CA ILE A 94 21.29 -12.42 -10.67
C ILE A 94 22.04 -11.74 -9.53
N GLN A 95 21.55 -10.58 -9.13
CA GLN A 95 22.12 -9.81 -8.05
C GLN A 95 21.08 -9.54 -6.97
N VAL A 96 21.37 -9.96 -5.75
CA VAL A 96 20.56 -9.66 -4.57
C VAL A 96 21.37 -8.75 -3.66
N ARG A 97 20.77 -7.63 -3.24
CA ARG A 97 21.43 -6.64 -2.37
C ARG A 97 20.51 -6.21 -1.22
N LEU A 98 21.12 -5.93 -0.08
CA LEU A 98 20.42 -5.33 1.05
C LEU A 98 20.64 -3.82 1.03
N ASP A 99 19.55 -3.07 1.04
CA ASP A 99 19.60 -1.61 1.10
C ASP A 99 19.82 -1.15 2.55
N ARG A 100 21.02 -0.66 2.82
CA ARG A 100 21.47 -0.13 4.13
C ARG A 100 21.41 1.40 4.20
N ARG A 101 20.95 2.06 3.14
CA ARG A 101 20.93 3.53 3.06
C ARG A 101 19.66 4.13 3.62
N HIS A 102 19.41 3.89 4.89
CA HIS A 102 18.28 4.41 5.63
C HIS A 102 18.70 4.93 7.00
N PRO A 103 17.98 5.90 7.60
CA PRO A 103 18.24 6.30 8.97
C PRO A 103 17.89 5.17 9.94
N LEU A 104 18.42 5.29 11.16
CA LEU A 104 18.01 4.40 12.25
C LEU A 104 16.48 4.47 12.40
N TYR A 105 15.79 3.33 12.50
CA TYR A 105 14.33 3.16 12.52
C TYR A 105 13.60 3.48 11.20
N GLY A 106 14.25 3.99 10.16
CA GLY A 106 13.63 4.15 8.84
C GLY A 106 13.59 2.85 8.07
N ALA A 107 12.53 2.65 7.29
CA ALA A 107 12.39 1.50 6.41
C ALA A 107 12.32 1.91 4.94
N HIS A 108 12.78 1.01 4.04
CA HIS A 108 12.43 1.10 2.64
C HIS A 108 11.13 0.32 2.43
N HIS A 109 10.02 1.06 2.30
CA HIS A 109 8.70 0.45 2.25
C HIS A 109 8.07 0.49 0.86
N GLN A 110 8.77 1.01 -0.14
CA GLN A 110 8.39 0.95 -1.55
C GLN A 110 8.34 -0.51 -2.02
N LYS A 111 7.33 -0.86 -2.82
CA LYS A 111 7.20 -2.16 -3.47
C LYS A 111 7.04 -1.91 -4.95
N ILE A 112 8.12 -2.13 -5.70
CA ILE A 112 8.18 -1.88 -7.14
C ILE A 112 8.80 -3.08 -7.82
N VAL A 113 8.15 -3.58 -8.86
CA VAL A 113 8.75 -4.52 -9.80
C VAL A 113 8.69 -3.90 -11.18
N ALA A 114 9.83 -3.81 -11.84
CA ALA A 114 9.92 -3.27 -13.21
C ALA A 114 10.53 -4.34 -14.14
N VAL A 115 9.90 -4.56 -15.28
CA VAL A 115 10.31 -5.54 -16.28
C VAL A 115 10.53 -4.82 -17.63
N ASP A 116 11.77 -4.83 -18.11
CA ASP A 116 12.20 -4.29 -19.41
C ASP A 116 11.82 -2.82 -19.68
N ASP A 117 11.50 -2.02 -18.65
CA ASP A 117 10.91 -0.68 -18.77
C ASP A 117 9.57 -0.66 -19.54
N ALA A 118 9.01 -1.82 -19.87
CA ALA A 118 7.77 -1.99 -20.61
C ALA A 118 6.55 -2.08 -19.70
N ILE A 119 6.67 -2.81 -18.59
CA ILE A 119 5.64 -2.93 -17.57
C ILE A 119 6.25 -2.76 -16.17
N ALA A 120 5.51 -2.14 -15.28
CA ALA A 120 5.89 -2.02 -13.87
C ALA A 120 4.69 -2.27 -12.96
N PHE A 121 4.99 -2.74 -11.76
CA PHE A 121 4.02 -3.01 -10.71
C PHE A 121 4.40 -2.20 -9.48
N ALA A 122 3.41 -1.54 -8.84
CA ALA A 122 3.60 -0.84 -7.57
C ALA A 122 2.31 -0.85 -6.73
N GLY A 123 2.46 -0.92 -5.40
CA GLY A 123 1.30 -0.98 -4.49
C GLY A 123 1.65 -1.44 -3.08
N GLY A 124 0.75 -2.18 -2.44
CA GLY A 124 0.87 -2.61 -1.05
C GLY A 124 1.66 -3.89 -0.84
N MET A 125 1.80 -4.76 -1.86
CA MET A 125 2.30 -6.13 -1.70
C MET A 125 3.80 -6.28 -1.95
N ASP A 126 4.51 -6.87 -1.00
CA ASP A 126 5.84 -7.45 -1.21
C ASP A 126 5.75 -8.85 -1.83
N LEU A 127 6.81 -9.28 -2.49
CA LEU A 127 6.99 -10.66 -2.96
C LEU A 127 7.48 -11.55 -1.81
N THR A 128 6.60 -11.81 -0.86
CA THR A 128 6.93 -12.57 0.37
C THR A 128 5.77 -13.46 0.80
N VAL A 129 5.98 -14.21 1.87
CA VAL A 129 5.01 -15.15 2.47
C VAL A 129 3.73 -14.46 2.95
N GLY A 130 2.63 -15.21 2.98
CA GLY A 130 1.35 -14.76 3.53
C GLY A 130 0.71 -13.62 2.73
N ARG A 131 0.87 -13.58 1.38
CA ARG A 131 0.33 -12.53 0.51
C ARG A 131 -0.63 -13.04 -0.56
N TRP A 132 -0.55 -14.33 -0.93
CA TRP A 132 -1.43 -14.89 -1.93
C TRP A 132 -2.82 -15.12 -1.33
N ASP A 133 -3.85 -14.56 -1.92
CA ASP A 133 -5.26 -14.80 -1.63
C ASP A 133 -6.09 -14.43 -2.86
N THR A 134 -7.36 -14.82 -2.86
CA THR A 134 -8.33 -14.49 -3.90
C THR A 134 -9.46 -13.64 -3.33
N PRO A 135 -10.22 -12.87 -4.17
CA PRO A 135 -11.31 -12.01 -3.71
C PRO A 135 -12.44 -12.73 -2.96
N GLU A 136 -12.52 -14.08 -3.05
CA GLU A 136 -13.47 -14.86 -2.29
C GLU A 136 -13.11 -15.00 -0.81
N HIS A 137 -11.85 -14.86 -0.44
CA HIS A 137 -11.33 -14.95 0.93
C HIS A 137 -11.89 -16.14 1.73
N ARG A 138 -12.03 -17.31 1.08
CA ARG A 138 -12.60 -18.50 1.74
C ARG A 138 -11.87 -18.80 3.03
N THR A 139 -12.58 -19.13 4.09
CA THR A 139 -12.00 -19.34 5.42
C THR A 139 -10.91 -20.42 5.39
N ASP A 140 -11.17 -21.54 4.71
CA ASP A 140 -10.29 -22.71 4.66
C ASP A 140 -9.71 -22.94 3.26
N ASP A 141 -9.12 -21.92 2.66
CA ASP A 141 -8.47 -22.10 1.37
C ASP A 141 -7.14 -22.84 1.55
N PRO A 142 -7.03 -24.11 1.08
CA PRO A 142 -5.81 -24.90 1.24
C PRO A 142 -4.61 -24.36 0.45
N ARG A 143 -4.85 -23.40 -0.44
CA ARG A 143 -3.80 -22.73 -1.23
C ARG A 143 -3.07 -21.66 -0.44
N ARG A 144 -3.64 -21.18 0.67
CA ARG A 144 -2.98 -20.21 1.57
C ARG A 144 -2.03 -20.91 2.53
N VAL A 145 -0.92 -21.36 2.00
CA VAL A 145 0.18 -21.99 2.74
C VAL A 145 1.50 -21.32 2.38
N ASP A 146 2.30 -21.05 3.38
CA ASP A 146 3.66 -20.57 3.21
C ASP A 146 4.59 -21.69 2.69
N PRO A 147 5.77 -21.37 2.17
CA PRO A 147 6.68 -22.37 1.62
C PRO A 147 7.13 -23.48 2.60
N ASP A 148 6.96 -23.28 3.89
CA ASP A 148 7.22 -24.28 4.94
C ASP A 148 5.99 -25.13 5.29
N GLY A 149 4.87 -24.93 4.59
CA GLY A 149 3.60 -25.62 4.81
C GLY A 149 2.71 -25.00 5.88
N THR A 150 3.11 -23.88 6.49
CA THR A 150 2.31 -23.19 7.50
C THR A 150 1.11 -22.49 6.85
N PRO A 151 -0.14 -22.79 7.25
CA PRO A 151 -1.30 -22.09 6.74
C PRO A 151 -1.42 -20.68 7.33
N TYR A 152 -1.98 -19.75 6.56
CA TYR A 152 -2.24 -18.37 7.01
C TYR A 152 -3.67 -17.93 6.69
N GLY A 153 -4.13 -16.92 7.44
CA GLY A 153 -5.47 -16.36 7.30
C GLY A 153 -5.66 -15.54 6.02
N ALA A 154 -6.92 -15.21 5.72
CA ALA A 154 -7.29 -14.38 4.59
C ALA A 154 -6.61 -13.00 4.63
N VAL A 155 -6.19 -12.51 3.46
CA VAL A 155 -5.48 -11.24 3.31
C VAL A 155 -5.97 -10.49 2.08
N HIS A 156 -6.34 -9.23 2.27
CA HIS A 156 -6.71 -8.30 1.22
C HIS A 156 -5.63 -7.25 1.02
N ASP A 157 -5.19 -7.06 -0.22
CA ASP A 157 -4.23 -6.01 -0.58
C ASP A 157 -4.44 -5.58 -2.04
N VAL A 158 -3.95 -4.40 -2.40
CA VAL A 158 -4.15 -3.80 -3.72
C VAL A 158 -2.81 -3.38 -4.32
N HIS A 159 -2.63 -3.69 -5.59
CA HIS A 159 -1.46 -3.36 -6.40
C HIS A 159 -1.89 -2.77 -7.74
N MET A 160 -0.98 -2.14 -8.47
CA MET A 160 -1.25 -1.68 -9.83
C MET A 160 -0.23 -2.23 -10.81
N ALA A 161 -0.72 -2.59 -12.00
CA ALA A 161 0.10 -2.80 -13.20
C ALA A 161 0.03 -1.56 -14.10
N LEU A 162 1.18 -1.10 -14.57
CA LEU A 162 1.33 0.08 -15.42
C LEU A 162 2.25 -0.22 -16.58
N ASP A 163 1.92 0.32 -17.73
CA ASP A 163 2.72 0.29 -18.96
C ASP A 163 3.15 1.71 -19.39
N GLY A 164 3.74 1.84 -20.53
CA GLY A 164 4.08 3.11 -21.18
C GLY A 164 5.03 3.98 -20.35
N GLU A 165 4.72 5.28 -20.27
CA GLU A 165 5.56 6.24 -19.56
C GLU A 165 5.57 6.01 -18.05
N ALA A 166 4.43 5.64 -17.47
CA ALA A 166 4.33 5.35 -16.05
C ALA A 166 5.23 4.18 -15.62
N ALA A 167 5.33 3.12 -16.42
CA ALA A 167 6.25 2.02 -16.20
C ALA A 167 7.71 2.48 -16.23
N ARG A 168 8.08 3.35 -17.19
CA ARG A 168 9.44 3.91 -17.29
C ARG A 168 9.79 4.76 -16.07
N VAL A 169 8.85 5.56 -15.56
CA VAL A 169 9.05 6.38 -14.33
C VAL A 169 9.29 5.48 -13.12
N LEU A 170 8.48 4.44 -12.93
CA LEU A 170 8.68 3.47 -11.83
C LEU A 170 10.02 2.75 -11.96
N SER A 171 10.40 2.35 -13.17
CA SER A 171 11.71 1.77 -13.45
C SER A 171 12.86 2.72 -13.11
N GLN A 172 12.71 4.03 -13.38
CA GLN A 172 13.71 5.04 -12.99
C GLN A 172 13.81 5.17 -11.46
N ILE A 173 12.69 5.12 -10.74
CA ILE A 173 12.69 5.15 -9.27
C ILE A 173 13.41 3.91 -8.72
N ALA A 174 13.14 2.73 -9.24
CA ALA A 174 13.79 1.50 -8.83
C ALA A 174 15.31 1.52 -9.13
N ARG A 175 15.73 2.01 -10.32
CA ARG A 175 17.14 2.22 -10.67
C ARG A 175 17.82 3.25 -9.76
N HIS A 176 17.13 4.34 -9.42
CA HIS A 176 17.66 5.32 -8.47
C HIS A 176 17.92 4.68 -7.11
N ARG A 177 16.99 3.87 -6.60
CA ARG A 177 17.17 3.12 -5.35
C ARG A 177 18.35 2.16 -5.43
N TRP A 178 18.45 1.38 -6.53
CA TRP A 178 19.58 0.48 -6.76
C TRP A 178 20.91 1.21 -6.72
N ARG A 179 21.01 2.30 -7.50
CA ARG A 179 22.21 3.14 -7.54
C ARG A 179 22.56 3.73 -6.17
N ALA A 180 21.56 4.22 -5.45
CA ALA A 180 21.78 4.76 -4.11
C ALA A 180 22.31 3.70 -3.14
N ALA A 181 21.83 2.46 -3.21
CA ALA A 181 22.22 1.36 -2.34
C ALA A 181 23.59 0.75 -2.70
N THR A 182 23.91 0.64 -3.99
CA THR A 182 25.06 -0.14 -4.49
C THR A 182 26.17 0.71 -5.12
N GLY A 183 25.86 1.91 -5.56
CA GLY A 183 26.74 2.74 -6.40
C GLY A 183 26.70 2.39 -7.90
N GLU A 184 26.06 1.29 -8.28
CA GLU A 184 25.97 0.82 -9.67
C GLU A 184 24.87 1.54 -10.43
N THR A 185 25.16 1.91 -11.68
CA THR A 185 24.16 2.46 -12.60
C THR A 185 23.58 1.34 -13.45
N VAL A 186 22.28 1.14 -13.39
CA VAL A 186 21.53 0.23 -14.26
C VAL A 186 21.03 1.01 -15.47
N PRO A 187 21.37 0.61 -16.70
CA PRO A 187 20.90 1.30 -17.90
C PRO A 187 19.39 1.15 -18.09
N SER A 188 18.78 2.11 -18.78
CA SER A 188 17.41 1.96 -19.26
C SER A 188 17.34 0.94 -20.40
N VAL A 189 16.20 0.28 -20.52
CA VAL A 189 15.92 -0.65 -21.62
C VAL A 189 15.05 0.05 -22.65
N ALA A 190 15.57 0.20 -23.86
CA ALA A 190 14.74 0.59 -24.98
C ALA A 190 14.05 -0.67 -25.52
N THR A 191 12.74 -0.71 -25.45
CA THR A 191 11.93 -1.85 -25.89
C THR A 191 10.60 -1.38 -26.47
N ASP A 192 10.14 -2.07 -27.50
CA ASP A 192 8.78 -1.99 -28.04
C ASP A 192 7.97 -3.25 -27.67
N ALA A 193 8.50 -4.08 -26.74
CA ALA A 193 7.82 -5.28 -26.30
C ALA A 193 6.55 -4.92 -25.50
N ASP A 194 5.46 -5.54 -25.89
CA ASP A 194 4.23 -5.54 -25.10
C ASP A 194 4.29 -6.70 -24.11
N LEU A 195 4.44 -6.36 -22.82
CA LEU A 195 4.45 -7.32 -21.72
C LEU A 195 3.14 -7.32 -20.94
N TRP A 196 2.13 -6.61 -21.43
CA TRP A 196 0.82 -6.58 -20.82
C TRP A 196 0.15 -7.96 -20.93
N PRO A 197 -0.33 -8.53 -19.81
CA PRO A 197 -1.01 -9.83 -19.87
C PRO A 197 -2.28 -9.75 -20.71
N ALA A 198 -2.41 -10.59 -21.73
CA ALA A 198 -3.54 -10.56 -22.65
C ALA A 198 -4.92 -10.76 -22.00
N TRP A 199 -4.95 -11.38 -20.82
CA TRP A 199 -6.16 -11.61 -20.02
C TRP A 199 -6.50 -10.46 -19.08
N LEU A 200 -5.59 -9.49 -18.88
CA LEU A 200 -5.76 -8.41 -17.93
C LEU A 200 -6.41 -7.20 -18.60
N GLU A 201 -7.69 -7.02 -18.36
CA GLU A 201 -8.38 -5.82 -18.83
C GLU A 201 -7.91 -4.60 -18.03
N PRO A 202 -7.54 -3.50 -18.68
CA PRO A 202 -7.17 -2.27 -17.99
C PRO A 202 -8.40 -1.56 -17.40
N ASP A 203 -8.27 -1.14 -16.15
CA ASP A 203 -9.28 -0.31 -15.47
C ASP A 203 -9.24 1.16 -15.96
N PHE A 204 -8.06 1.61 -16.39
CA PHE A 204 -7.84 2.98 -16.86
C PHE A 204 -7.02 2.97 -18.14
N ARG A 205 -7.51 3.63 -19.18
CA ARG A 205 -6.85 3.81 -20.49
C ARG A 205 -6.47 5.27 -20.66
N ASP A 206 -5.32 5.53 -21.23
CA ASP A 206 -4.85 6.87 -21.64
C ASP A 206 -4.90 7.96 -20.56
N GLY A 207 -4.97 7.54 -19.26
CA GLY A 207 -5.00 8.45 -18.13
C GLY A 207 -3.61 8.83 -17.63
N GLU A 208 -3.48 10.03 -17.09
CA GLU A 208 -2.28 10.48 -16.40
C GLU A 208 -2.17 9.86 -15.01
N VAL A 209 -0.94 9.45 -14.65
CA VAL A 209 -0.62 8.92 -13.31
C VAL A 209 0.37 9.83 -12.62
N ALA A 210 -0.03 10.38 -11.49
CA ALA A 210 0.88 11.05 -10.57
C ALA A 210 1.64 10.01 -9.74
N VAL A 211 2.97 10.10 -9.72
CA VAL A 211 3.82 9.25 -8.89
C VAL A 211 4.35 10.07 -7.72
N ALA A 212 3.84 9.82 -6.53
CA ALA A 212 4.17 10.53 -5.31
C ALA A 212 5.11 9.71 -4.41
N ARG A 213 6.20 10.34 -3.99
CA ARG A 213 7.24 9.69 -3.19
C ARG A 213 7.29 10.26 -1.78
N THR A 214 7.57 9.39 -0.83
CA THR A 214 7.91 9.78 0.54
C THR A 214 9.33 9.32 0.86
N GLY A 215 10.05 10.11 1.63
CA GLY A 215 11.37 9.77 2.11
C GLY A 215 11.98 10.85 3.00
N PRO A 216 12.81 10.45 3.97
CA PRO A 216 13.50 11.40 4.85
C PRO A 216 14.62 12.15 4.11
N ALA A 217 15.02 13.31 4.65
CA ALA A 217 16.30 13.90 4.30
C ALA A 217 17.42 13.06 4.93
N TRP A 218 18.07 12.21 4.14
CA TRP A 218 19.08 11.27 4.62
C TRP A 218 20.06 10.86 3.51
N GLY A 219 21.33 10.73 3.85
CA GLY A 219 22.33 10.19 2.93
C GLY A 219 22.53 11.01 1.64
N GLY A 220 22.25 12.32 1.67
CA GLY A 220 22.30 13.20 0.50
C GLY A 220 20.96 13.33 -0.25
N GLU A 221 19.96 12.50 0.08
CA GLU A 221 18.63 12.61 -0.50
C GLU A 221 17.83 13.75 0.17
N PRO A 222 17.09 14.56 -0.62
CA PRO A 222 16.19 15.56 -0.06
C PRO A 222 14.97 14.92 0.58
N ARG A 223 14.37 15.61 1.56
CA ARG A 223 13.08 15.20 2.11
C ARG A 223 12.00 15.24 1.03
N ARG A 224 11.21 14.18 0.95
CA ARG A 224 10.04 14.08 0.08
C ARG A 224 8.81 13.79 0.93
N ARG A 225 7.71 14.49 0.66
CA ARG A 225 6.41 14.34 1.35
C ARG A 225 5.27 14.38 0.33
N GLU A 226 5.54 13.92 -0.86
CA GLU A 226 4.59 13.97 -1.98
C GLU A 226 3.35 13.11 -1.67
N GLY A 227 3.54 11.89 -1.10
CA GLY A 227 2.44 10.98 -0.77
C GLY A 227 1.44 11.54 0.24
N ILE A 228 1.94 12.16 1.34
CA ILE A 228 1.03 12.77 2.32
C ILE A 228 0.38 14.05 1.79
N ALA A 229 1.08 14.85 0.99
CA ALA A 229 0.50 16.04 0.36
C ALA A 229 -0.63 15.66 -0.58
N MET A 230 -0.43 14.66 -1.45
CA MET A 230 -1.45 14.11 -2.34
C MET A 230 -2.69 13.64 -1.55
N ALA A 231 -2.50 12.89 -0.46
CA ALA A 231 -3.61 12.40 0.35
C ALA A 231 -4.38 13.53 1.05
N GLU A 232 -3.69 14.53 1.60
CA GLU A 232 -4.32 15.69 2.24
C GLU A 232 -5.09 16.57 1.26
N ASP A 233 -4.54 16.81 0.07
CA ASP A 233 -5.18 17.59 -0.98
C ASP A 233 -6.42 16.88 -1.50
N ALA A 234 -6.35 15.56 -1.73
CA ALA A 234 -7.49 14.74 -2.12
C ALA A 234 -8.60 14.76 -1.06
N ILE A 235 -8.29 14.58 0.24
CA ILE A 235 -9.26 14.65 1.33
C ILE A 235 -9.93 16.04 1.39
N ARG A 236 -9.15 17.13 1.18
CA ARG A 236 -9.73 18.49 1.14
C ARG A 236 -10.65 18.71 -0.05
N ALA A 237 -10.38 18.08 -1.18
CA ALA A 237 -11.18 18.21 -2.41
C ALA A 237 -12.49 17.41 -2.38
N ALA A 238 -12.64 16.44 -1.47
CA ALA A 238 -13.83 15.57 -1.37
C ALA A 238 -15.13 16.36 -1.27
N ARG A 239 -16.18 15.92 -1.96
CA ARG A 239 -17.49 16.54 -1.97
C ARG A 239 -18.59 15.63 -1.42
N GLN A 240 -18.55 14.34 -1.75
CA GLN A 240 -19.61 13.38 -1.44
C GLN A 240 -19.12 12.29 -0.50
N ALA A 241 -17.99 11.62 -0.83
CA ALA A 241 -17.52 10.50 -0.08
C ALA A 241 -15.99 10.37 -0.11
N ILE A 242 -15.43 9.97 1.02
CA ILE A 242 -14.06 9.54 1.20
C ILE A 242 -14.09 8.06 1.54
N TYR A 243 -13.56 7.20 0.66
CA TYR A 243 -13.39 5.78 0.88
C TYR A 243 -11.92 5.46 1.13
N ILE A 244 -11.65 4.75 2.21
CA ILE A 244 -10.28 4.43 2.64
C ILE A 244 -10.18 2.94 2.94
N GLU A 245 -9.18 2.27 2.38
CA GLU A 245 -8.69 1.00 2.90
C GLU A 245 -7.29 1.18 3.45
N ALA A 246 -7.06 0.79 4.69
CA ALA A 246 -5.78 1.01 5.33
C ALA A 246 -5.49 -0.03 6.42
N GLN A 247 -4.27 -0.57 6.39
CA GLN A 247 -3.76 -1.42 7.47
C GLN A 247 -3.72 -0.65 8.81
N TYR A 248 -3.30 0.61 8.78
CA TYR A 248 -3.18 1.48 9.94
C TYR A 248 -3.95 2.79 9.75
N LEU A 249 -4.46 3.34 10.83
CA LEU A 249 -5.08 4.66 10.88
C LEU A 249 -4.55 5.41 12.13
N THR A 250 -3.31 5.90 12.05
CA THR A 250 -2.64 6.57 13.18
C THR A 250 -2.00 7.91 12.79
N ALA A 251 -1.93 8.23 11.48
CA ALA A 251 -1.34 9.47 10.97
C ALA A 251 -2.10 10.69 11.49
N ARG A 252 -1.40 11.53 12.26
CA ARG A 252 -1.99 12.75 12.86
C ARG A 252 -2.48 13.74 11.81
N ARG A 253 -1.76 13.86 10.69
CA ARG A 253 -2.10 14.77 9.59
C ARG A 253 -3.38 14.33 8.89
N ILE A 254 -3.48 13.05 8.53
CA ILE A 254 -4.71 12.48 7.95
C ILE A 254 -5.89 12.62 8.92
N GLY A 255 -5.68 12.28 10.20
CA GLY A 255 -6.72 12.45 11.22
C GLY A 255 -7.20 13.90 11.35
N ALA A 256 -6.30 14.89 11.24
CA ALA A 256 -6.68 16.31 11.26
C ALA A 256 -7.48 16.72 10.00
N ALA A 257 -7.06 16.25 8.81
CA ALA A 257 -7.79 16.51 7.57
C ALA A 257 -9.21 15.92 7.60
N LEU A 258 -9.35 14.65 8.01
CA LEU A 258 -10.66 14.00 8.15
C LEU A 258 -11.54 14.69 9.20
N ALA A 259 -10.97 15.07 10.36
CA ALA A 259 -11.70 15.79 11.41
C ALA A 259 -12.27 17.13 10.92
N HIS A 260 -11.51 17.86 10.10
CA HIS A 260 -11.97 19.10 9.48
C HIS A 260 -13.18 18.85 8.58
N ARG A 261 -13.10 17.85 7.68
CA ARG A 261 -14.19 17.48 6.76
C ARG A 261 -15.47 17.02 7.49
N LEU A 262 -15.31 16.22 8.57
CA LEU A 262 -16.44 15.74 9.38
C LEU A 262 -17.15 16.87 10.17
N ALA A 263 -16.44 17.94 10.50
CA ALA A 263 -17.01 19.08 11.22
C ALA A 263 -17.79 20.04 10.32
N GLU A 264 -17.65 19.97 8.99
CA GLU A 264 -18.33 20.83 8.03
C GLU A 264 -19.81 20.43 7.91
N PRO A 265 -20.78 21.40 7.82
CA PRO A 265 -22.19 21.08 7.61
C PRO A 265 -22.44 20.23 6.36
N ASP A 266 -21.80 20.59 5.24
CA ASP A 266 -21.97 19.95 3.93
C ASP A 266 -20.73 19.10 3.55
N GLY A 267 -20.03 18.53 4.54
CA GLY A 267 -18.87 17.72 4.31
C GLY A 267 -19.20 16.30 3.79
N PRO A 268 -18.21 15.56 3.28
CA PRO A 268 -18.42 14.24 2.71
C PRO A 268 -18.70 13.16 3.77
N GLU A 269 -19.27 12.05 3.33
CA GLU A 269 -19.22 10.79 4.09
C GLU A 269 -17.80 10.28 4.16
N VAL A 270 -17.43 9.64 5.26
CA VAL A 270 -16.10 9.03 5.48
C VAL A 270 -16.27 7.57 5.85
N VAL A 271 -15.88 6.68 4.96
CA VAL A 271 -15.89 5.24 5.17
C VAL A 271 -14.45 4.74 5.20
N VAL A 272 -14.08 4.10 6.30
CA VAL A 272 -12.74 3.51 6.49
C VAL A 272 -12.90 2.02 6.72
N ILE A 273 -12.21 1.20 5.93
CA ILE A 273 -12.07 -0.23 6.11
C ILE A 273 -10.64 -0.51 6.55
N SER A 274 -10.47 -1.13 7.71
CA SER A 274 -9.15 -1.34 8.30
C SER A 274 -9.05 -2.71 8.95
N THR A 275 -7.83 -3.21 9.13
CA THR A 275 -7.63 -4.47 9.85
C THR A 275 -8.05 -4.34 11.32
N TYR A 276 -8.67 -5.39 11.87
CA TYR A 276 -9.08 -5.40 13.27
C TYR A 276 -7.88 -5.46 14.22
N SER A 277 -6.89 -6.30 13.91
CA SER A 277 -5.68 -6.50 14.72
C SER A 277 -4.45 -6.59 13.83
N SER A 278 -3.33 -6.05 14.31
CA SER A 278 -2.02 -6.16 13.65
C SER A 278 -1.34 -7.49 13.98
N ARG A 279 -0.41 -7.92 13.14
CA ARG A 279 0.42 -9.10 13.41
C ARG A 279 1.54 -8.71 14.40
N GLY A 280 1.46 -9.16 15.63
CA GLY A 280 2.49 -8.94 16.65
C GLY A 280 2.05 -8.04 17.80
N PHE A 281 2.46 -8.42 19.04
CA PHE A 281 2.00 -7.78 20.28
C PHE A 281 2.39 -6.30 20.40
N LEU A 282 3.64 -5.95 20.07
CA LEU A 282 4.11 -4.56 20.16
C LEU A 282 3.46 -3.65 19.10
N GLU A 283 3.25 -4.19 17.91
CA GLU A 283 2.60 -3.48 16.81
C GLU A 283 1.11 -3.24 17.14
N GLU A 284 0.40 -4.24 17.62
CA GLU A 284 -1.00 -4.11 18.08
C GLU A 284 -1.12 -3.11 19.24
N PHE A 285 -0.21 -3.17 20.22
CA PHE A 285 -0.21 -2.22 21.32
C PHE A 285 -0.03 -0.78 20.87
N ALA A 286 0.91 -0.51 19.97
CA ALA A 286 1.19 0.86 19.53
C ALA A 286 0.20 1.34 18.47
N MET A 287 -0.02 0.55 17.42
CA MET A 287 -0.81 0.95 16.26
C MET A 287 -2.31 0.76 16.50
N GLY A 288 -2.73 -0.37 17.07
CA GLY A 288 -4.12 -0.65 17.40
C GLY A 288 -4.68 0.34 18.42
N SER A 289 -3.97 0.56 19.53
CA SER A 289 -4.41 1.51 20.55
C SER A 289 -4.45 2.96 20.06
N ASN A 290 -3.49 3.38 19.21
CA ASN A 290 -3.50 4.73 18.63
C ASN A 290 -4.58 4.89 17.57
N ARG A 291 -4.86 3.85 16.76
CA ARG A 291 -6.02 3.80 15.86
C ARG A 291 -7.31 4.04 16.62
N ASP A 292 -7.54 3.29 17.69
CA ASP A 292 -8.75 3.39 18.52
C ASP A 292 -8.93 4.80 19.09
N ARG A 293 -7.84 5.44 19.52
CA ARG A 293 -7.83 6.83 20.01
C ARG A 293 -8.13 7.83 18.91
N LEU A 294 -7.59 7.61 17.71
CA LEU A 294 -7.88 8.47 16.56
C LEU A 294 -9.35 8.33 16.14
N ILE A 295 -9.90 7.12 16.10
CA ILE A 295 -11.31 6.91 15.75
C ILE A 295 -12.24 7.61 16.76
N ARG A 296 -11.99 7.48 18.08
CA ARG A 296 -12.76 8.24 19.10
C ARG A 296 -12.68 9.75 18.87
N ARG A 297 -11.48 10.24 18.54
CA ARG A 297 -11.29 11.66 18.23
C ARG A 297 -12.10 12.07 17.00
N LEU A 298 -12.10 11.31 15.92
CA LEU A 298 -12.86 11.57 14.71
C LEU A 298 -14.38 11.55 14.98
N ARG A 299 -14.87 10.59 15.79
CA ARG A 299 -16.27 10.54 16.24
C ARG A 299 -16.69 11.83 16.97
N GLY A 300 -15.80 12.41 17.78
CA GLY A 300 -16.04 13.68 18.44
C GLY A 300 -16.20 14.89 17.51
N TYR A 301 -15.69 14.80 16.27
CA TYR A 301 -15.86 15.79 15.21
C TYR A 301 -17.04 15.47 14.29
N ASP A 302 -17.53 14.24 14.27
CA ASP A 302 -18.63 13.76 13.41
C ASP A 302 -19.99 14.21 13.96
N ARG A 303 -20.32 15.47 13.76
CA ARG A 303 -21.58 16.07 14.23
C ARG A 303 -22.81 15.64 13.41
N PHE A 304 -22.59 15.06 12.24
CA PHE A 304 -23.63 14.79 11.25
C PHE A 304 -23.79 13.29 10.94
N GLY A 305 -23.11 12.41 11.68
CA GLY A 305 -23.23 10.96 11.55
C GLY A 305 -22.64 10.38 10.27
N ARG A 306 -21.61 11.03 9.69
CA ARG A 306 -21.02 10.70 8.39
C ARG A 306 -19.76 9.83 8.47
N LEU A 307 -19.34 9.40 9.64
CA LEU A 307 -18.17 8.52 9.81
C LEU A 307 -18.60 7.07 10.03
N ARG A 308 -18.03 6.17 9.23
CA ARG A 308 -18.07 4.73 9.49
C ARG A 308 -16.65 4.17 9.44
N VAL A 309 -16.29 3.42 10.47
CA VAL A 309 -15.02 2.68 10.50
C VAL A 309 -15.33 1.22 10.73
N PHE A 310 -14.93 0.39 9.77
CA PHE A 310 -15.23 -1.03 9.73
C PHE A 310 -13.96 -1.89 9.69
N TYR A 311 -14.15 -3.14 10.05
CA TYR A 311 -13.23 -4.22 9.72
C TYR A 311 -14.01 -5.36 9.03
N PRO A 312 -13.44 -5.99 7.98
CA PRO A 312 -14.12 -7.05 7.26
C PRO A 312 -13.99 -8.38 8.00
N VAL A 313 -15.06 -9.18 7.91
CA VAL A 313 -15.15 -10.54 8.45
C VAL A 313 -15.71 -11.46 7.39
N VAL A 314 -15.18 -12.68 7.35
CA VAL A 314 -15.78 -13.80 6.63
C VAL A 314 -16.50 -14.64 7.67
N CYS A 315 -17.83 -14.65 7.64
CA CYS A 315 -18.66 -15.39 8.58
C CYS A 315 -18.77 -16.84 8.06
N ALA A 316 -18.02 -17.77 8.66
CA ALA A 316 -18.22 -19.20 8.44
C ALA A 316 -19.05 -19.80 9.57
N SER A 317 -19.70 -20.92 9.31
CA SER A 317 -20.53 -21.67 10.26
C SER A 317 -19.77 -22.13 11.52
N ASP A 318 -18.44 -22.14 11.46
CA ASP A 318 -17.50 -22.61 12.50
C ASP A 318 -16.79 -21.50 13.27
N GLY A 319 -17.23 -20.24 13.16
CA GLY A 319 -16.69 -19.12 13.94
C GLY A 319 -16.13 -17.95 13.18
N GLY A 320 -16.01 -18.05 11.85
CA GLY A 320 -15.63 -16.97 10.96
C GLY A 320 -14.21 -16.42 11.17
N GLY A 321 -13.54 -16.03 10.08
CA GLY A 321 -12.21 -15.41 10.08
C GLY A 321 -12.25 -13.88 9.94
N ARG A 322 -11.31 -13.18 10.56
CA ARG A 322 -11.06 -11.77 10.29
C ARG A 322 -10.15 -11.67 9.06
N LEU A 323 -10.51 -10.79 8.14
CA LEU A 323 -9.69 -10.49 6.98
C LEU A 323 -8.60 -9.49 7.37
N LEU A 324 -7.36 -9.80 7.05
CA LEU A 324 -6.25 -8.85 7.21
C LEU A 324 -6.30 -7.85 6.05
N VAL A 325 -6.71 -6.62 6.31
CA VAL A 325 -6.61 -5.54 5.33
C VAL A 325 -5.19 -5.00 5.34
N HIS A 326 -4.45 -5.22 4.27
CA HIS A 326 -3.10 -4.69 4.08
C HIS A 326 -3.05 -3.61 2.99
N ALA A 327 -4.16 -3.34 2.32
CA ALA A 327 -4.32 -2.34 1.28
C ALA A 327 -4.00 -0.91 1.77
N LYS A 328 -3.58 -0.05 0.85
CA LYS A 328 -3.36 1.38 1.05
C LYS A 328 -4.05 2.12 -0.09
N VAL A 329 -5.36 2.27 0.05
CA VAL A 329 -6.27 2.85 -0.95
C VAL A 329 -6.96 4.07 -0.37
N LEU A 330 -7.06 5.12 -1.17
CA LEU A 330 -7.87 6.30 -0.91
C LEU A 330 -8.64 6.64 -2.18
N ILE A 331 -9.97 6.64 -2.13
CA ILE A 331 -10.84 7.05 -3.24
C ILE A 331 -11.67 8.24 -2.77
N ILE A 332 -11.67 9.29 -3.56
CA ILE A 332 -12.42 10.51 -3.31
C ILE A 332 -13.51 10.64 -4.36
N ASP A 333 -14.76 10.58 -3.93
CA ASP A 333 -15.91 10.64 -4.81
C ASP A 333 -15.80 9.56 -5.92
N ASP A 334 -15.90 9.97 -7.17
CA ASP A 334 -15.54 9.23 -8.37
C ASP A 334 -14.52 10.03 -9.21
N THR A 335 -13.71 10.87 -8.55
CA THR A 335 -12.82 11.85 -9.21
C THR A 335 -11.35 11.57 -8.97
N PHE A 336 -11.00 10.84 -7.92
CA PHE A 336 -9.60 10.58 -7.59
C PHE A 336 -9.43 9.23 -6.90
N VAL A 337 -8.36 8.51 -7.27
CA VAL A 337 -7.90 7.31 -6.57
C VAL A 337 -6.41 7.37 -6.31
N ARG A 338 -5.99 6.97 -5.10
CA ARG A 338 -4.61 6.72 -4.73
C ARG A 338 -4.45 5.26 -4.31
N ILE A 339 -3.44 4.58 -4.87
CA ILE A 339 -3.00 3.23 -4.49
C ILE A 339 -1.49 3.29 -4.32
N GLY A 340 -0.95 2.67 -3.27
CA GLY A 340 0.50 2.69 -3.09
C GLY A 340 1.01 1.92 -1.88
N SER A 341 2.20 2.27 -1.43
CA SER A 341 2.83 1.64 -0.29
C SER A 341 2.65 2.41 1.03
N SER A 342 2.26 3.70 0.98
CA SER A 342 2.14 4.55 2.16
C SER A 342 0.98 4.14 3.06
N ASN A 343 1.29 3.67 4.23
CA ASN A 343 0.31 3.48 5.29
C ASN A 343 -0.23 4.82 5.81
N LEU A 344 -1.42 4.81 6.40
CA LEU A 344 -1.96 5.99 7.10
C LEU A 344 -1.45 6.04 8.56
N ASN A 345 -0.11 5.93 8.71
CA ASN A 345 0.63 6.07 9.97
C ASN A 345 1.63 7.24 9.89
N ASN A 346 2.23 7.64 11.03
CA ASN A 346 3.14 8.78 11.01
C ASN A 346 4.46 8.46 10.30
N ARG A 347 4.93 7.22 10.32
CA ARG A 347 6.17 6.79 9.64
C ARG A 347 6.12 7.07 8.14
N SER A 348 5.01 6.70 7.48
CA SER A 348 4.80 6.93 6.05
C SER A 348 4.59 8.41 5.68
N VAL A 349 4.51 9.33 6.65
CA VAL A 349 4.47 10.78 6.37
C VAL A 349 5.85 11.33 5.98
N GLY A 350 6.96 10.74 6.47
CA GLY A 350 8.25 11.31 6.14
C GLY A 350 9.49 10.62 6.69
N LEU A 351 9.34 9.43 7.30
CA LEU A 351 10.46 8.62 7.78
C LEU A 351 10.76 7.45 6.85
N ASP A 352 9.76 6.66 6.50
CA ASP A 352 9.91 5.53 5.60
C ASP A 352 9.89 5.99 4.14
N THR A 353 10.55 5.27 3.24
CA THR A 353 10.45 5.56 1.82
C THR A 353 9.23 4.87 1.23
N GLU A 354 8.40 5.64 0.52
CA GLU A 354 7.15 5.16 -0.06
C GLU A 354 7.03 5.54 -1.54
N CYS A 355 6.14 4.85 -2.23
CA CYS A 355 5.71 5.14 -3.59
C CYS A 355 4.20 4.97 -3.70
N ASP A 356 3.51 6.04 -4.03
CA ASP A 356 2.06 6.08 -4.24
C ASP A 356 1.74 6.53 -5.64
N LEU A 357 0.68 5.99 -6.20
CA LEU A 357 0.16 6.28 -7.52
C LEU A 357 -1.18 6.97 -7.38
N GLY A 358 -1.36 8.10 -8.02
CA GLY A 358 -2.61 8.85 -8.02
C GLY A 358 -3.17 9.02 -9.41
N ILE A 359 -4.46 8.77 -9.61
CA ILE A 359 -5.20 9.01 -10.84
C ILE A 359 -6.31 10.00 -10.53
N GLU A 360 -6.31 11.13 -11.23
CA GLU A 360 -7.35 12.13 -11.15
C GLU A 360 -8.17 12.13 -12.44
N ALA A 361 -9.47 11.97 -12.32
CA ALA A 361 -10.35 11.91 -13.48
C ALA A 361 -10.51 13.27 -14.19
N GLY A 362 -10.28 14.38 -13.49
CA GLY A 362 -10.53 15.70 -14.05
C GLY A 362 -11.96 15.81 -14.58
N GLY A 363 -12.08 16.10 -15.88
CA GLY A 363 -13.35 16.13 -16.61
C GLY A 363 -13.66 14.87 -17.40
N ASP A 364 -12.81 13.85 -17.36
CA ASP A 364 -12.94 12.63 -18.16
C ASP A 364 -14.01 11.68 -17.56
N PRO A 365 -15.10 11.39 -18.30
CA PRO A 365 -16.17 10.54 -17.82
C PRO A 365 -15.76 9.04 -17.75
N GLU A 366 -14.81 8.58 -18.57
CA GLU A 366 -14.34 7.19 -18.54
C GLU A 366 -13.47 6.93 -17.32
N LEU A 367 -12.58 7.87 -16.98
CA LEU A 367 -11.80 7.78 -15.76
C LEU A 367 -12.69 7.86 -14.52
N ARG A 368 -13.71 8.73 -14.50
CA ARG A 368 -14.69 8.78 -13.42
C ARG A 368 -15.43 7.46 -13.26
N HIS A 369 -15.87 6.88 -14.36
CA HIS A 369 -16.54 5.58 -14.36
C HIS A 369 -15.60 4.48 -13.80
N GLY A 370 -14.35 4.45 -14.25
CA GLY A 370 -13.34 3.50 -13.76
C GLY A 370 -13.08 3.63 -12.26
N ILE A 371 -12.98 4.86 -11.72
CA ILE A 371 -12.79 5.10 -10.28
C ILE A 371 -14.01 4.64 -9.48
N ALA A 372 -15.23 4.93 -9.97
CA ALA A 372 -16.46 4.48 -9.35
C ALA A 372 -16.57 2.95 -9.36
N ALA A 373 -16.30 2.32 -10.51
CA ALA A 373 -16.32 0.87 -10.66
C ALA A 373 -15.30 0.17 -9.74
N LEU A 374 -14.10 0.74 -9.60
CA LEU A 374 -13.08 0.24 -8.66
C LEU A 374 -13.59 0.28 -7.21
N ARG A 375 -14.15 1.40 -6.76
CA ARG A 375 -14.72 1.51 -5.41
C ARG A 375 -15.81 0.47 -5.19
N ASP A 376 -16.70 0.32 -6.16
CA ASP A 376 -17.84 -0.60 -6.06
C ASP A 376 -17.34 -2.06 -6.11
N ARG A 377 -16.24 -2.36 -6.83
CA ARG A 377 -15.56 -3.67 -6.82
C ARG A 377 -14.98 -3.98 -5.44
N LEU A 378 -14.22 -3.07 -4.85
CA LEU A 378 -13.61 -3.26 -3.53
C LEU A 378 -14.68 -3.44 -2.43
N LEU A 379 -15.74 -2.64 -2.46
CA LEU A 379 -16.88 -2.81 -1.53
C LEU A 379 -17.61 -4.13 -1.76
N GLY A 380 -17.84 -4.50 -3.01
CA GLY A 380 -18.50 -5.77 -3.37
C GLY A 380 -17.73 -6.96 -2.81
N GLU A 381 -16.41 -6.92 -2.88
CA GLU A 381 -15.54 -7.94 -2.29
C GLU A 381 -15.73 -8.04 -0.77
N HIS A 382 -15.65 -6.92 -0.05
CA HIS A 382 -15.82 -6.91 1.41
C HIS A 382 -17.22 -7.32 1.87
N LEU A 383 -18.24 -7.07 1.06
CA LEU A 383 -19.65 -7.41 1.34
C LEU A 383 -20.08 -8.77 0.78
N GLY A 384 -19.24 -9.40 -0.04
CA GLY A 384 -19.59 -10.67 -0.69
C GLY A 384 -20.69 -10.54 -1.73
N VAL A 385 -20.80 -9.42 -2.40
CA VAL A 385 -21.81 -9.12 -3.42
C VAL A 385 -21.17 -8.70 -4.74
N ASP A 386 -21.94 -8.81 -5.82
CA ASP A 386 -21.51 -8.33 -7.12
C ASP A 386 -21.28 -6.80 -7.10
N PRO A 387 -20.21 -6.27 -7.71
CA PRO A 387 -19.96 -4.81 -7.81
C PRO A 387 -21.14 -4.03 -8.39
N PHE A 388 -21.89 -4.61 -9.33
CA PHE A 388 -23.10 -4.00 -9.89
C PHE A 388 -24.20 -3.83 -8.85
N ALA A 389 -24.35 -4.76 -7.90
CA ALA A 389 -25.28 -4.62 -6.79
C ALA A 389 -24.90 -3.44 -5.87
N VAL A 390 -23.60 -3.17 -5.69
CA VAL A 390 -23.13 -1.99 -4.93
C VAL A 390 -23.50 -0.70 -5.66
N ALA A 391 -23.25 -0.63 -6.97
CA ALA A 391 -23.62 0.52 -7.78
C ALA A 391 -25.13 0.80 -7.74
N GLN A 392 -25.97 -0.22 -7.92
CA GLN A 392 -27.43 -0.12 -7.82
C GLN A 392 -27.91 0.34 -6.43
N ALA A 393 -27.30 -0.23 -5.38
CA ALA A 393 -27.68 0.16 -4.01
C ALA A 393 -27.35 1.64 -3.75
N ARG A 394 -26.20 2.14 -4.22
CA ARG A 394 -25.82 3.55 -4.12
C ARG A 394 -26.79 4.45 -4.88
N GLU A 395 -27.12 4.10 -6.12
CA GLU A 395 -28.10 4.86 -6.92
C GLU A 395 -29.46 4.94 -6.20
N ALA A 396 -29.94 3.82 -5.67
CA ALA A 396 -31.22 3.74 -4.97
C ALA A 396 -31.30 4.58 -3.68
N VAL A 397 -30.14 4.96 -3.09
CA VAL A 397 -30.06 5.76 -1.87
C VAL A 397 -29.47 7.16 -2.13
N GLY A 398 -29.56 7.66 -3.35
CA GLY A 398 -29.13 9.01 -3.73
C GLY A 398 -27.63 9.23 -3.68
N GLY A 399 -26.83 8.18 -3.87
CA GLY A 399 -25.36 8.23 -3.92
C GLY A 399 -24.66 8.04 -2.57
N SER A 400 -25.40 7.91 -1.46
CA SER A 400 -24.79 7.68 -0.13
C SER A 400 -24.06 6.34 -0.07
N LEU A 401 -22.80 6.40 0.27
CA LEU A 401 -21.94 5.22 0.43
C LEU A 401 -22.29 4.46 1.72
N ILE A 402 -22.55 5.19 2.79
CA ILE A 402 -22.95 4.63 4.09
C ILE A 402 -24.27 3.87 3.97
N ALA A 403 -25.29 4.49 3.38
CA ALA A 403 -26.59 3.86 3.23
C ALA A 403 -26.56 2.64 2.30
N ALA A 404 -25.73 2.67 1.25
CA ALA A 404 -25.53 1.52 0.37
C ALA A 404 -24.86 0.34 1.13
N ILE A 405 -23.84 0.61 1.93
CA ILE A 405 -23.20 -0.40 2.77
C ILE A 405 -24.21 -0.97 3.77
N GLU A 406 -24.95 -0.14 4.49
CA GLU A 406 -25.93 -0.58 5.47
C GLU A 406 -27.02 -1.46 4.84
N ARG A 407 -27.40 -1.18 3.59
CA ARG A 407 -28.37 -1.97 2.83
C ARG A 407 -27.84 -3.34 2.40
N LEU A 408 -26.55 -3.48 2.11
CA LEU A 408 -25.95 -4.70 1.56
C LEU A 408 -25.23 -5.56 2.60
N ASN A 409 -25.00 -5.05 3.79
CA ASN A 409 -24.14 -5.67 4.81
C ASN A 409 -24.83 -6.78 5.61
N HIS A 410 -25.33 -7.82 4.92
CA HIS A 410 -26.11 -8.92 5.51
C HIS A 410 -25.58 -10.31 5.14
N GLY A 411 -24.50 -10.40 4.32
CA GLY A 411 -23.99 -11.65 3.79
C GLY A 411 -23.05 -12.41 4.72
N GLU A 412 -22.53 -13.52 4.22
CA GLU A 412 -21.48 -14.30 4.88
C GLU A 412 -20.17 -13.52 5.00
N ARG A 413 -19.88 -12.64 4.04
CA ARG A 413 -18.87 -11.59 4.17
C ARG A 413 -19.56 -10.31 4.58
N CYS A 414 -19.03 -9.65 5.58
CA CYS A 414 -19.65 -8.44 6.10
C CYS A 414 -18.63 -7.49 6.74
N LEU A 415 -19.01 -6.24 6.82
CA LEU A 415 -18.26 -5.17 7.47
C LEU A 415 -18.79 -4.97 8.89
N ARG A 416 -17.96 -5.17 9.90
CA ARG A 416 -18.32 -4.94 11.29
C ARG A 416 -17.74 -3.63 11.79
N PRO A 417 -18.52 -2.80 12.51
CA PRO A 417 -18.00 -1.59 13.12
C PRO A 417 -17.03 -1.93 14.25
N PHE A 418 -16.05 -1.07 14.47
CA PHE A 418 -15.19 -1.15 15.65
C PHE A 418 -15.99 -0.83 16.92
N ALA A 419 -16.86 -1.75 17.36
CA ALA A 419 -17.82 -1.56 18.43
C ALA A 419 -17.19 -1.52 19.84
N SER A 420 -15.97 -2.02 20.03
CA SER A 420 -15.26 -2.01 21.32
C SER A 420 -14.81 -0.63 21.78
N MET A 421 -15.04 0.39 20.97
CA MET A 421 -14.74 1.76 21.32
C MET A 421 -15.99 2.43 21.89
N SER A 422 -16.13 2.38 23.21
CA SER A 422 -17.02 3.32 23.90
C SER A 422 -16.64 4.74 23.50
N ASP A 423 -17.62 5.62 23.31
CA ASP A 423 -17.38 7.05 23.04
C ASP A 423 -16.58 7.71 24.18
N ASN A 424 -16.53 7.06 25.33
CA ASN A 424 -15.77 7.46 26.49
C ASN A 424 -14.40 6.80 26.50
N GLY A 425 -13.34 7.58 26.45
CA GLY A 425 -11.96 7.09 26.50
C GLY A 425 -10.93 8.10 25.98
N PRO A 426 -9.64 7.77 26.11
CA PRO A 426 -8.58 8.68 25.70
C PRO A 426 -8.56 8.87 24.18
N THR A 427 -8.39 10.12 23.74
CA THR A 427 -8.31 10.53 22.32
C THR A 427 -6.90 10.95 21.89
N LYS A 428 -5.99 11.16 22.86
CA LYS A 428 -4.59 11.51 22.56
C LYS A 428 -3.77 10.24 22.39
N PRO A 429 -2.78 10.20 21.49
CA PRO A 429 -1.86 9.07 21.34
C PRO A 429 -1.21 8.68 22.67
N ILE A 430 -0.89 7.39 22.84
CA ILE A 430 -0.20 6.90 24.03
C ILE A 430 1.18 7.59 24.11
N PHE A 431 1.53 8.07 25.30
CA PHE A 431 2.85 8.64 25.53
C PHE A 431 3.95 7.61 25.23
N GLY A 432 4.97 8.01 24.48
CA GLY A 432 6.06 7.13 24.08
C GLY A 432 5.85 6.39 22.75
N THR A 433 4.63 6.25 22.23
CA THR A 433 4.40 5.59 20.92
C THR A 433 4.97 6.38 19.74
N PHE A 434 5.32 7.66 19.94
CA PHE A 434 6.08 8.42 18.95
C PHE A 434 7.47 7.83 18.66
N LEU A 435 8.00 6.94 19.52
CA LEU A 435 9.22 6.19 19.27
C LEU A 435 9.00 5.01 18.32
N LEU A 436 7.78 4.45 18.29
CA LEU A 436 7.40 3.33 17.43
C LEU A 436 6.81 3.79 16.10
N ASP A 437 6.15 4.95 16.10
CA ASP A 437 5.53 5.57 14.92
C ASP A 437 5.99 7.04 14.76
N PRO A 438 7.31 7.31 14.57
CA PRO A 438 7.85 8.67 14.40
C PRO A 438 7.61 9.18 12.98
N GLU A 439 7.31 10.46 12.85
CA GLU A 439 7.11 11.13 11.54
C GLU A 439 8.44 11.50 10.85
N THR A 440 9.51 11.59 11.61
CA THR A 440 10.81 12.05 11.11
C THR A 440 11.94 11.25 11.73
N VAL A 441 13.11 11.32 11.11
CA VAL A 441 14.33 10.73 11.65
C VAL A 441 14.52 11.20 13.10
N LEU A 442 14.73 10.26 14.00
CA LEU A 442 15.09 10.55 15.38
C LEU A 442 16.50 11.16 15.39
N ASP A 443 16.61 12.43 15.83
CA ASP A 443 17.89 13.09 16.05
C ASP A 443 18.30 12.87 17.52
N PRO A 444 19.21 11.94 17.82
CA PRO A 444 19.65 11.69 19.20
C PRO A 444 20.33 12.91 19.84
N LEU A 445 20.70 13.89 19.04
CA LEU A 445 21.36 15.12 19.50
C LEU A 445 20.40 16.31 19.64
N TRP A 446 19.08 16.11 19.44
CA TRP A 446 18.12 17.21 19.52
C TRP A 446 18.14 17.93 20.88
N PHE A 447 18.46 17.22 21.98
CA PHE A 447 18.63 17.81 23.31
C PHE A 447 19.77 18.83 23.35
N LEU A 448 20.86 18.55 22.62
CA LEU A 448 22.03 19.44 22.56
C LEU A 448 21.77 20.65 21.68
N ARG A 449 20.97 20.50 20.61
CA ARG A 449 20.57 21.55 19.69
C ARG A 449 19.58 22.54 20.30
N LYS A 450 18.63 22.06 21.11
CA LYS A 450 17.69 22.94 21.83
C LYS A 450 18.38 23.91 22.81
N ARG A 451 19.55 23.56 23.32
CA ARG A 451 20.34 24.45 24.19
C ARG A 451 21.11 25.53 23.44
N ARG A 452 21.18 25.50 22.11
CA ARG A 452 21.88 26.45 21.25
C ARG A 452 20.95 27.31 20.39
N ALA A 453 19.66 27.32 20.61
CA ALA A 453 18.77 28.24 19.93
C ALA A 453 19.07 29.65 20.42
N PRO A 454 19.42 30.61 19.54
CA PRO A 454 19.61 32.04 19.93
C PRO A 454 18.26 32.54 20.46
N ALA A 455 18.36 33.48 21.41
CA ALA A 455 17.22 34.19 21.97
C ALA A 455 16.38 34.81 20.82
N PRO A 456 15.05 34.95 20.95
CA PRO A 456 14.22 35.53 19.92
C PRO A 456 14.53 37.00 19.76
N GLY A 457 15.33 37.32 18.75
CA GLY A 457 15.67 38.66 18.33
C GLY A 457 14.97 39.00 17.02
N ALA A 458 14.09 39.98 17.07
CA ALA A 458 13.61 40.84 16.00
C ALA A 458 13.13 40.15 14.70
N VAL A 459 11.85 39.81 14.65
CA VAL A 459 11.14 39.61 13.40
C VAL A 459 10.84 40.96 12.76
N GLY A 460 11.57 41.30 11.70
CA GLY A 460 11.23 42.41 10.80
C GLY A 460 9.86 42.13 10.16
N ARG A 461 8.95 43.09 10.34
CA ARG A 461 7.64 43.10 9.62
C ARG A 461 7.92 43.32 8.13
N HIS A 462 7.70 42.34 7.32
CA HIS A 462 7.46 42.55 5.89
C HIS A 462 5.96 42.50 5.61
N SER A 463 5.44 43.72 5.30
CA SER A 463 4.10 43.93 4.74
C SER A 463 4.01 43.28 3.35
N TRP A 464 2.97 42.49 3.13
CA TRP A 464 2.53 42.14 1.80
C TRP A 464 1.46 43.14 1.37
N ALA A 465 1.76 43.90 0.32
CA ALA A 465 0.81 44.59 -0.50
C ALA A 465 0.47 43.71 -1.69
#